data_791b8fb6947e0deadf79ed2b8f7c2563
#
_entry.id   791b8fb6947e0deadf79ed2b8f7c2563
#
_cell.length_a   1.000
_cell.length_b   1.000
_cell.length_c   1.000
_cell.angle_alpha   90.00
_cell.angle_beta   90.00
_cell.angle_gamma   90.00
#
_symmetry.space_group_name_H-M   'P 1'
#
loop_
_entity.id
_entity.type
_entity.pdbx_description
1 polymer ?
#
loop_
_entity_poly.entity_id
_entity_poly.type
_entity_poly.pdbx_seq_one_letter_code
_entity_poly.pdbx_strand_id
1 'polypeptide(L)'
;RLPRAIRDVYKRQGFIPQEDQGMIYAVIETPPGATIERTNKVAHQLASIIAKEDGIESVSSLAGYEILSEGTSANSGSCLINLKPWKERSRTAKEIINDLENKCQQITDANIEFFEPPSIPGYGAASGFELRLLDKTGSNDYHAMEKVSKSFVSALNKRPEIGSAFTFYSASFPQYMLRVDNNIAAQKGITLGTAMDNLSTLIGSDYETGFVRFGKPYKVIVQADPKYRAFPQDLMQLNVKNNQGEMVPYADFL
;
A
#
# COMPACT_ATOMS: atom_id res chain seq x y z
N ARG A 1 -37.76 10.82 -37.98
CA ARG A 1 -36.48 11.08 -37.27
C ARG A 1 -36.77 12.01 -36.11
N LEU A 2 -36.46 11.60 -34.85
CA LEU A 2 -36.60 12.44 -33.66
C LEU A 2 -35.71 13.69 -33.79
N PRO A 3 -36.16 14.86 -33.35
CA PRO A 3 -35.32 16.06 -33.28
C PRO A 3 -34.06 15.82 -32.48
N ARG A 4 -32.96 16.48 -32.86
CA ARG A 4 -31.63 16.30 -32.25
C ARG A 4 -31.66 16.50 -30.72
N ALA A 5 -32.43 17.50 -30.25
CA ALA A 5 -32.63 17.77 -28.82
C ALA A 5 -33.26 16.60 -28.05
N ILE A 6 -34.27 15.89 -28.64
CA ILE A 6 -34.90 14.73 -28.01
C ILE A 6 -34.00 13.51 -28.03
N ARG A 7 -33.15 13.35 -29.08
CA ARG A 7 -32.19 12.24 -29.16
C ARG A 7 -31.06 12.35 -28.15
N ASP A 8 -30.70 13.57 -27.77
CA ASP A 8 -29.64 13.82 -26.78
C ASP A 8 -30.11 13.59 -25.34
N VAL A 9 -31.40 13.76 -25.04
CA VAL A 9 -32.02 13.45 -23.74
C VAL A 9 -32.01 11.94 -23.41
N TYR A 10 -32.05 11.07 -24.43
CA TYR A 10 -32.04 9.62 -24.27
C TYR A 10 -30.64 8.98 -24.31
N LYS A 11 -29.58 9.78 -24.49
CA LYS A 11 -28.23 9.26 -24.29
C LYS A 11 -27.98 9.05 -22.80
N ARG A 12 -27.39 7.91 -22.45
CA ARG A 12 -26.91 7.68 -21.09
C ARG A 12 -25.95 8.82 -20.73
N GLN A 13 -26.35 9.63 -19.76
CA GLN A 13 -25.55 10.73 -19.24
C GLN A 13 -24.85 10.24 -17.97
N GLY A 14 -23.53 10.37 -17.91
CA GLY A 14 -22.77 10.22 -16.69
C GLY A 14 -22.72 11.53 -15.91
N PHE A 15 -22.47 11.49 -14.62
CA PHE A 15 -22.32 12.68 -13.79
C PHE A 15 -21.09 13.49 -14.23
N ILE A 16 -19.98 12.81 -14.48
CA ILE A 16 -18.74 13.38 -15.04
C ILE A 16 -18.18 12.36 -16.03
N PRO A 17 -17.83 12.79 -17.27
CA PRO A 17 -17.14 11.91 -18.20
C PRO A 17 -15.73 11.58 -17.66
N GLN A 18 -15.27 10.37 -17.94
CA GLN A 18 -13.86 10.03 -17.71
C GLN A 18 -13.03 10.78 -18.73
N GLU A 19 -12.13 11.60 -18.23
CA GLU A 19 -11.18 12.37 -19.03
C GLU A 19 -9.77 11.83 -18.76
N ASP A 20 -8.97 11.72 -19.82
CA ASP A 20 -7.55 11.42 -19.68
C ASP A 20 -6.84 12.65 -19.08
N GLN A 21 -6.48 12.55 -17.80
CA GLN A 21 -5.86 13.64 -17.03
C GLN A 21 -4.35 13.77 -17.29
N GLY A 22 -3.78 12.96 -18.18
CA GLY A 22 -2.34 12.94 -18.43
C GLY A 22 -1.55 12.31 -17.27
N MET A 23 -2.19 11.49 -16.45
CA MET A 23 -1.56 10.83 -15.29
C MET A 23 -2.04 9.39 -15.19
N ILE A 24 -1.12 8.49 -14.86
CA ILE A 24 -1.39 7.07 -14.56
C ILE A 24 -0.75 6.76 -13.22
N TYR A 25 -1.43 5.96 -12.41
CA TYR A 25 -0.89 5.38 -11.19
C TYR A 25 -0.61 3.89 -11.41
N ALA A 26 0.43 3.39 -10.76
CA ALA A 26 0.64 1.96 -10.63
C ALA A 26 0.84 1.61 -9.17
N VAL A 27 0.24 0.50 -8.74
CA VAL A 27 0.48 -0.11 -7.44
C VAL A 27 1.29 -1.39 -7.63
N ILE A 28 2.24 -1.59 -6.75
CA ILE A 28 3.15 -2.73 -6.72
C ILE A 28 2.87 -3.48 -5.42
N GLU A 29 2.57 -4.76 -5.52
CA GLU A 29 2.44 -5.66 -4.38
C GLU A 29 3.43 -6.83 -4.54
N THR A 30 4.48 -6.84 -3.72
CA THR A 30 5.38 -7.98 -3.60
C THR A 30 4.80 -9.01 -2.62
N PRO A 31 5.28 -10.27 -2.62
CA PRO A 31 4.74 -11.29 -1.73
C PRO A 31 4.72 -10.87 -0.26
N PRO A 32 3.71 -11.32 0.53
CA PRO A 32 3.65 -11.06 1.96
C PRO A 32 4.95 -11.40 2.67
N GLY A 33 5.44 -10.47 3.51
CA GLY A 33 6.73 -10.61 4.19
C GLY A 33 7.96 -10.21 3.37
N ALA A 34 7.78 -9.69 2.16
CA ALA A 34 8.89 -9.11 1.40
C ALA A 34 9.46 -7.88 2.11
N THR A 35 10.78 -7.71 2.03
CA THR A 35 11.45 -6.52 2.56
C THR A 35 11.28 -5.32 1.65
N ILE A 36 11.47 -4.12 2.21
CA ILE A 36 11.38 -2.88 1.43
C ILE A 36 12.43 -2.81 0.32
N GLU A 37 13.60 -3.42 0.50
CA GLU A 37 14.65 -3.49 -0.51
C GLU A 37 14.20 -4.31 -1.73
N ARG A 38 13.47 -5.42 -1.49
CA ARG A 38 12.90 -6.23 -2.56
C ARG A 38 11.85 -5.43 -3.33
N THR A 39 10.96 -4.77 -2.62
CA THR A 39 9.93 -3.91 -3.22
C THR A 39 10.54 -2.74 -3.98
N ASN A 40 11.58 -2.11 -3.42
CA ASN A 40 12.31 -1.03 -4.09
C ASN A 40 13.00 -1.50 -5.38
N LYS A 41 13.57 -2.71 -5.39
CA LYS A 41 14.15 -3.31 -6.61
C LYS A 41 13.10 -3.47 -7.71
N VAL A 42 11.92 -3.96 -7.37
CA VAL A 42 10.78 -4.08 -8.31
C VAL A 42 10.32 -2.70 -8.78
N ALA A 43 10.20 -1.73 -7.87
CA ALA A 43 9.80 -0.36 -8.21
C ALA A 43 10.78 0.31 -9.19
N HIS A 44 12.08 0.12 -9.00
CA HIS A 44 13.10 0.60 -9.94
C HIS A 44 13.04 -0.11 -11.29
N GLN A 45 12.83 -1.43 -11.30
CA GLN A 45 12.66 -2.19 -12.53
C GLN A 45 11.45 -1.70 -13.31
N LEU A 46 10.31 -1.53 -12.64
CA LEU A 46 9.09 -0.99 -13.21
C LEU A 46 9.30 0.42 -13.77
N ALA A 47 9.87 1.33 -12.98
CA ALA A 47 10.17 2.69 -13.41
C ALA A 47 11.06 2.72 -14.66
N SER A 48 12.02 1.80 -14.76
CA SER A 48 12.91 1.67 -15.93
C SER A 48 12.19 1.20 -17.19
N ILE A 49 11.14 0.39 -17.05
CA ILE A 49 10.28 -0.04 -18.16
C ILE A 49 9.40 1.14 -18.60
N ILE A 50 8.75 1.79 -17.65
CA ILE A 50 7.84 2.92 -17.88
C ILE A 50 8.57 4.08 -18.57
N ALA A 51 9.77 4.44 -18.10
CA ALA A 51 10.54 5.56 -18.65
C ALA A 51 10.93 5.40 -20.12
N LYS A 52 10.88 4.17 -20.66
CA LYS A 52 11.17 3.88 -22.07
C LYS A 52 9.93 3.92 -22.95
N GLU A 53 8.75 4.07 -22.36
CA GLU A 53 7.50 4.07 -23.09
C GLU A 53 7.27 5.43 -23.75
N ASP A 54 6.81 5.40 -25.01
CA ASP A 54 6.45 6.64 -25.70
C ASP A 54 5.20 7.28 -25.08
N GLY A 55 5.23 8.61 -24.97
CA GLY A 55 4.16 9.38 -24.34
C GLY A 55 4.34 9.59 -22.83
N ILE A 56 5.38 9.03 -22.20
CA ILE A 56 5.73 9.31 -20.81
C ILE A 56 6.61 10.56 -20.71
N GLU A 57 6.27 11.47 -19.80
CA GLU A 57 7.07 12.64 -19.47
C GLU A 57 7.99 12.36 -18.28
N SER A 58 7.43 11.79 -17.20
CA SER A 58 8.20 11.46 -16.00
C SER A 58 7.55 10.32 -15.21
N VAL A 59 8.37 9.63 -14.43
CA VAL A 59 7.93 8.59 -13.50
C VAL A 59 8.60 8.79 -12.14
N SER A 60 7.80 8.73 -11.09
CA SER A 60 8.28 8.72 -9.70
C SER A 60 7.85 7.41 -9.06
N SER A 61 8.78 6.68 -8.45
CA SER A 61 8.50 5.43 -7.75
C SER A 61 8.69 5.59 -6.24
N LEU A 62 7.78 5.00 -5.48
CA LEU A 62 7.75 5.00 -4.01
C LEU A 62 7.71 3.55 -3.55
N ALA A 63 8.71 3.09 -2.82
CA ALA A 63 8.67 1.81 -2.12
C ALA A 63 8.20 2.01 -0.68
N GLY A 64 7.38 1.10 -0.17
CA GLY A 64 6.85 1.17 1.19
C GLY A 64 5.58 2.00 1.35
N TYR A 65 4.99 2.51 0.26
CA TYR A 65 3.75 3.30 0.28
C TYR A 65 2.79 2.82 -0.80
N GLU A 66 1.54 2.64 -0.43
CA GLU A 66 0.45 2.27 -1.33
C GLU A 66 -0.55 3.41 -1.47
N ILE A 67 -0.72 3.90 -2.70
CA ILE A 67 -1.51 5.11 -3.00
C ILE A 67 -3.02 4.88 -2.85
N LEU A 68 -3.53 3.65 -3.01
CA LEU A 68 -4.97 3.37 -2.94
C LEU A 68 -5.50 3.37 -1.50
N SER A 69 -4.75 2.77 -0.58
CA SER A 69 -5.09 2.71 0.84
C SER A 69 -4.48 3.85 1.65
N GLU A 70 -3.58 4.64 1.04
CA GLU A 70 -2.73 5.63 1.72
C GLU A 70 -1.92 5.01 2.86
N GLY A 71 -1.68 3.70 2.77
CA GLY A 71 -1.03 2.89 3.77
C GLY A 71 0.48 2.74 3.54
N THR A 72 1.19 2.35 4.59
CA THR A 72 2.61 2.01 4.52
C THR A 72 2.82 0.53 4.81
N SER A 73 3.52 -0.17 3.91
CA SER A 73 3.90 -1.57 4.10
C SER A 73 5.16 -1.87 3.32
N ALA A 74 6.05 -2.69 3.90
CA ALA A 74 7.32 -3.04 3.26
C ALA A 74 7.15 -3.75 1.91
N ASN A 75 6.04 -4.50 1.73
CA ASN A 75 5.74 -5.23 0.50
C ASN A 75 4.93 -4.44 -0.53
N SER A 76 4.58 -3.18 -0.24
CA SER A 76 3.81 -2.32 -1.14
C SER A 76 4.65 -1.20 -1.73
N GLY A 77 4.31 -0.78 -2.93
CA GLY A 77 4.92 0.35 -3.60
C GLY A 77 3.95 1.01 -4.58
N SER A 78 4.28 2.20 -5.04
CA SER A 78 3.49 2.93 -6.02
C SER A 78 4.37 3.63 -7.02
N CYS A 79 3.86 3.82 -8.24
CA CYS A 79 4.46 4.70 -9.24
C CYS A 79 3.45 5.76 -9.65
N LEU A 80 3.93 6.99 -9.73
CA LEU A 80 3.22 8.15 -10.28
C LEU A 80 3.82 8.43 -11.64
N ILE A 81 3.01 8.33 -12.69
CA ILE A 81 3.43 8.39 -14.07
C ILE A 81 2.77 9.59 -14.73
N ASN A 82 3.54 10.59 -15.10
CA ASN A 82 3.04 11.73 -15.83
C ASN A 82 3.22 11.50 -17.34
N LEU A 83 2.17 11.73 -18.09
CA LEU A 83 2.16 11.63 -19.53
C LEU A 83 2.51 12.97 -20.16
N LYS A 84 3.10 12.94 -21.35
CA LYS A 84 3.30 14.14 -22.16
C LYS A 84 1.97 14.84 -22.43
N PRO A 85 1.98 16.16 -22.64
CA PRO A 85 0.79 16.90 -23.04
C PRO A 85 0.09 16.29 -24.27
N TRP A 86 -1.22 16.41 -24.36
CA TRP A 86 -2.04 15.84 -25.44
C TRP A 86 -1.57 16.22 -26.86
N LYS A 87 -0.95 17.37 -26.99
CA LYS A 87 -0.41 17.84 -28.31
C LYS A 87 0.86 17.10 -28.71
N GLU A 88 1.53 16.45 -27.76
CA GLU A 88 2.84 15.80 -27.94
C GLU A 88 2.74 14.29 -27.91
N ARG A 89 1.54 13.73 -27.70
CA ARG A 89 1.30 12.29 -27.74
C ARG A 89 0.11 11.95 -28.65
N SER A 90 0.20 10.82 -29.33
CA SER A 90 -0.87 10.28 -30.18
C SER A 90 -1.73 9.24 -29.48
N ARG A 91 -1.27 8.76 -28.31
CA ARG A 91 -1.87 7.64 -27.55
C ARG A 91 -2.61 8.14 -26.32
N THR A 92 -3.74 7.54 -26.03
CA THR A 92 -4.52 7.77 -24.80
C THR A 92 -3.87 7.12 -23.59
N ALA A 93 -4.24 7.55 -22.37
CA ALA A 93 -3.78 6.90 -21.14
C ALA A 93 -4.14 5.40 -21.12
N LYS A 94 -5.34 5.02 -21.57
CA LYS A 94 -5.77 3.60 -21.66
C LYS A 94 -4.91 2.76 -22.60
N GLU A 95 -4.52 3.29 -23.75
CA GLU A 95 -3.63 2.57 -24.67
C GLU A 95 -2.25 2.38 -24.07
N ILE A 96 -1.74 3.39 -23.35
CA ILE A 96 -0.46 3.31 -22.64
C ILE A 96 -0.55 2.28 -21.50
N ILE A 97 -1.64 2.27 -20.72
CA ILE A 97 -1.88 1.27 -19.66
C ILE A 97 -1.82 -0.14 -20.24
N ASN A 98 -2.58 -0.43 -21.29
CA ASN A 98 -2.61 -1.76 -21.92
C ASN A 98 -1.21 -2.22 -22.37
N ASP A 99 -0.40 -1.34 -22.91
CA ASP A 99 0.96 -1.67 -23.32
C ASP A 99 1.90 -1.88 -22.13
N LEU A 100 1.75 -1.07 -21.07
CA LEU A 100 2.51 -1.24 -19.83
C LEU A 100 2.15 -2.56 -19.14
N GLU A 101 0.88 -2.92 -19.04
CA GLU A 101 0.43 -4.21 -18.51
C GLU A 101 1.09 -5.37 -19.24
N ASN A 102 1.10 -5.35 -20.58
CA ASN A 102 1.75 -6.39 -21.39
C ASN A 102 3.27 -6.46 -21.13
N LYS A 103 3.94 -5.31 -21.08
CA LYS A 103 5.39 -5.24 -20.85
C LYS A 103 5.78 -5.63 -19.43
N CYS A 104 4.92 -5.36 -18.46
CA CYS A 104 5.19 -5.65 -17.05
C CYS A 104 4.92 -7.12 -16.67
N GLN A 105 4.30 -7.94 -17.53
CA GLN A 105 4.17 -9.39 -17.33
C GLN A 105 5.51 -10.11 -17.11
N GLN A 106 6.61 -9.54 -17.58
CA GLN A 106 7.96 -10.07 -17.32
C GLN A 106 8.42 -9.88 -15.85
N ILE A 107 7.75 -9.01 -15.07
CA ILE A 107 8.03 -8.84 -13.65
C ILE A 107 7.17 -9.86 -12.88
N THR A 108 7.79 -10.98 -12.53
CA THR A 108 7.11 -12.09 -11.83
C THR A 108 7.19 -11.99 -10.31
N ASP A 109 7.99 -11.05 -9.80
CA ASP A 109 8.26 -10.86 -8.37
C ASP A 109 7.19 -10.04 -7.64
N ALA A 110 6.22 -9.47 -8.37
CA ALA A 110 5.16 -8.65 -7.80
C ALA A 110 3.90 -8.67 -8.67
N ASN A 111 2.76 -8.41 -8.06
CA ASN A 111 1.55 -7.99 -8.76
C ASN A 111 1.63 -6.49 -9.03
N ILE A 112 1.31 -6.09 -10.24
CA ILE A 112 1.34 -4.69 -10.66
C ILE A 112 0.01 -4.38 -11.34
N GLU A 113 -0.67 -3.35 -10.83
CA GLU A 113 -1.95 -2.88 -11.38
C GLU A 113 -1.81 -1.42 -11.78
N PHE A 114 -2.28 -1.09 -12.98
CA PHE A 114 -2.29 0.29 -13.49
C PHE A 114 -3.71 0.83 -13.52
N PHE A 115 -3.86 2.09 -13.16
CA PHE A 115 -5.16 2.76 -13.19
C PHE A 115 -5.01 4.28 -13.37
N GLU A 116 -6.08 4.91 -13.82
CA GLU A 116 -6.16 6.37 -13.90
C GLU A 116 -6.62 6.94 -12.56
N PRO A 117 -6.18 8.16 -12.18
CA PRO A 117 -6.69 8.85 -11.00
C PRO A 117 -8.20 9.10 -11.11
N PRO A 118 -8.89 9.33 -9.98
CA PRO A 118 -10.32 9.63 -10.00
C PRO A 118 -10.59 10.92 -10.75
N SER A 119 -11.71 10.98 -11.47
CA SER A 119 -12.11 12.17 -12.24
C SER A 119 -12.34 13.41 -11.37
N ILE A 120 -12.66 13.21 -10.07
CA ILE A 120 -12.78 14.27 -9.07
C ILE A 120 -11.81 13.98 -7.94
N PRO A 121 -10.83 14.85 -7.67
CA PRO A 121 -9.93 14.70 -6.53
C PRO A 121 -10.72 14.61 -5.22
N GLY A 122 -10.36 13.63 -4.37
CA GLY A 122 -11.03 13.39 -3.09
C GLY A 122 -12.26 12.48 -3.15
N TYR A 123 -12.68 12.03 -4.32
CA TYR A 123 -13.76 11.07 -4.49
C TYR A 123 -13.21 9.71 -4.98
N GLY A 124 -12.69 8.92 -4.04
CA GLY A 124 -12.02 7.65 -4.31
C GLY A 124 -10.53 7.83 -4.61
N ALA A 125 -9.81 6.72 -4.68
CA ALA A 125 -8.36 6.69 -4.94
C ALA A 125 -8.04 6.38 -6.43
N ALA A 126 -9.00 5.80 -7.15
CA ALA A 126 -8.86 5.44 -8.56
C ALA A 126 -10.15 5.74 -9.34
N SER A 127 -10.04 5.80 -10.67
CA SER A 127 -11.22 5.84 -11.54
C SER A 127 -11.93 4.47 -11.52
N GLY A 128 -13.26 4.47 -11.73
CA GLY A 128 -14.06 3.25 -11.77
C GLY A 128 -14.99 3.13 -10.57
N PHE A 129 -15.01 1.97 -9.91
CA PHE A 129 -15.84 1.70 -8.73
C PHE A 129 -15.04 1.00 -7.64
N GLU A 130 -15.42 1.24 -6.41
CA GLU A 130 -14.87 0.58 -5.22
C GLU A 130 -15.98 -0.23 -4.55
N LEU A 131 -15.68 -1.49 -4.23
CA LEU A 131 -16.57 -2.37 -3.48
C LEU A 131 -15.91 -2.77 -2.17
N ARG A 132 -16.69 -2.67 -1.08
CA ARG A 132 -16.26 -3.13 0.24
C ARG A 132 -16.98 -4.42 0.58
N LEU A 133 -16.23 -5.50 0.69
CA LEU A 133 -16.72 -6.79 1.10
C LEU A 133 -16.65 -6.91 2.63
N LEU A 134 -17.79 -7.11 3.28
CA LEU A 134 -17.88 -7.18 4.74
C LEU A 134 -18.23 -8.59 5.19
N ASP A 135 -17.42 -9.16 6.09
CA ASP A 135 -17.77 -10.37 6.83
C ASP A 135 -18.79 -10.01 7.94
N LYS A 136 -20.01 -10.55 7.82
CA LYS A 136 -21.07 -10.42 8.83
C LYS A 136 -21.27 -11.70 9.65
N THR A 137 -20.44 -12.72 9.43
CA THR A 137 -20.59 -14.00 10.15
C THR A 137 -20.01 -13.92 11.56
N GLY A 138 -19.09 -12.98 11.83
CA GLY A 138 -18.38 -12.86 13.08
C GLY A 138 -17.36 -13.99 13.32
N SER A 139 -17.06 -14.79 12.30
CA SER A 139 -16.14 -15.92 12.39
C SER A 139 -14.68 -15.51 12.61
N ASN A 140 -14.32 -14.28 12.20
CA ASN A 140 -12.94 -13.80 12.13
C ASN A 140 -11.99 -14.74 11.35
N ASP A 141 -12.55 -15.50 10.37
CA ASP A 141 -11.77 -16.37 9.50
C ASP A 141 -11.24 -15.56 8.30
N TYR A 142 -10.04 -14.99 8.48
CA TYR A 142 -9.39 -14.17 7.46
C TYR A 142 -9.06 -14.96 6.19
N HIS A 143 -8.76 -16.27 6.29
CA HIS A 143 -8.49 -17.11 5.12
C HIS A 143 -9.75 -17.40 4.32
N ALA A 144 -10.89 -17.65 4.98
CA ALA A 144 -12.17 -17.78 4.31
C ALA A 144 -12.54 -16.48 3.59
N MET A 145 -12.31 -15.32 4.22
CA MET A 145 -12.54 -14.00 3.62
C MET A 145 -11.67 -13.79 2.38
N GLU A 146 -10.39 -14.16 2.43
CA GLU A 146 -9.49 -14.10 1.28
C GLU A 146 -9.99 -14.96 0.11
N LYS A 147 -10.40 -16.20 0.39
CA LYS A 147 -10.93 -17.11 -0.63
C LYS A 147 -12.19 -16.55 -1.28
N VAL A 148 -13.11 -15.99 -0.49
CA VAL A 148 -14.35 -15.40 -1.00
C VAL A 148 -14.04 -14.16 -1.83
N SER A 149 -13.17 -13.25 -1.37
CA SER A 149 -12.80 -12.04 -2.11
C SER A 149 -12.14 -12.37 -3.45
N LYS A 150 -11.19 -13.31 -3.49
CA LYS A 150 -10.56 -13.77 -4.73
C LYS A 150 -11.55 -14.40 -5.70
N SER A 151 -12.49 -15.22 -5.19
CA SER A 151 -13.55 -15.81 -6.02
C SER A 151 -14.48 -14.75 -6.60
N PHE A 152 -14.82 -13.74 -5.80
CA PHE A 152 -15.65 -12.63 -6.22
C PHE A 152 -14.97 -11.79 -7.30
N VAL A 153 -13.70 -11.40 -7.10
CA VAL A 153 -12.89 -10.70 -8.10
C VAL A 153 -12.80 -11.51 -9.40
N SER A 154 -12.56 -12.81 -9.31
CA SER A 154 -12.53 -13.69 -10.49
C SER A 154 -13.88 -13.73 -11.24
N ALA A 155 -15.00 -13.66 -10.51
CA ALA A 155 -16.32 -13.60 -11.12
C ALA A 155 -16.58 -12.23 -11.79
N LEU A 156 -16.12 -11.14 -11.20
CA LEU A 156 -16.19 -9.81 -11.79
C LEU A 156 -15.41 -9.73 -13.09
N ASN A 157 -14.18 -10.22 -13.11
CA ASN A 157 -13.30 -10.20 -14.29
C ASN A 157 -13.82 -11.05 -15.48
N LYS A 158 -14.84 -11.89 -15.26
CA LYS A 158 -15.53 -12.62 -16.34
C LYS A 158 -16.68 -11.84 -16.97
N ARG A 159 -17.01 -10.68 -16.41
CA ARG A 159 -18.12 -9.85 -16.90
C ARG A 159 -17.63 -8.92 -18.01
N PRO A 160 -18.34 -8.83 -19.15
CA PRO A 160 -17.94 -7.98 -20.27
C PRO A 160 -18.04 -6.48 -19.95
N GLU A 161 -18.82 -6.13 -18.90
CA GLU A 161 -18.98 -4.75 -18.45
C GLU A 161 -17.82 -4.27 -17.56
N ILE A 162 -16.99 -5.20 -17.06
CA ILE A 162 -15.88 -4.91 -16.15
C ILE A 162 -14.57 -5.04 -16.94
N GLY A 163 -13.79 -3.97 -16.98
CA GLY A 163 -12.47 -3.97 -17.61
C GLY A 163 -11.45 -4.75 -16.80
N SER A 164 -11.31 -4.39 -15.53
CA SER A 164 -10.48 -5.08 -14.55
C SER A 164 -11.05 -4.90 -13.14
N ALA A 165 -10.90 -5.91 -12.31
CA ALA A 165 -11.16 -5.83 -10.86
C ALA A 165 -10.05 -6.57 -10.12
N PHE A 166 -9.58 -6.00 -9.02
CA PHE A 166 -8.49 -6.56 -8.22
C PHE A 166 -8.71 -6.30 -6.73
N THR A 167 -7.95 -6.98 -5.90
CA THR A 167 -7.88 -6.77 -4.44
C THR A 167 -6.48 -7.09 -3.95
N PHE A 168 -5.98 -6.29 -3.03
CA PHE A 168 -4.72 -6.52 -2.32
C PHE A 168 -4.94 -7.17 -0.94
N TYR A 169 -6.16 -7.60 -0.64
CA TYR A 169 -6.42 -8.30 0.61
C TYR A 169 -5.72 -9.67 0.64
N SER A 170 -4.85 -9.87 1.61
CA SER A 170 -4.15 -11.12 1.87
C SER A 170 -4.22 -11.46 3.36
N ALA A 171 -4.62 -12.71 3.66
CA ALA A 171 -4.58 -13.28 5.02
C ALA A 171 -3.24 -13.97 5.32
N SER A 172 -2.32 -14.01 4.36
CA SER A 172 -1.06 -14.76 4.44
C SER A 172 0.11 -13.92 4.95
N PHE A 173 -0.14 -12.69 5.45
CA PHE A 173 0.92 -11.84 5.97
C PHE A 173 1.47 -12.47 7.27
N PRO A 174 2.79 -12.76 7.36
CA PRO A 174 3.36 -13.37 8.55
C PRO A 174 3.28 -12.42 9.74
N GLN A 175 2.71 -12.91 10.84
CA GLN A 175 2.57 -12.19 12.09
C GLN A 175 3.11 -13.03 13.24
N TYR A 176 3.71 -12.36 14.23
CA TYR A 176 4.15 -12.97 15.47
C TYR A 176 3.29 -12.47 16.62
N MET A 177 2.85 -13.40 17.46
CA MET A 177 2.13 -13.08 18.70
C MET A 177 3.13 -12.95 19.83
N LEU A 178 3.27 -11.73 20.37
CA LEU A 178 4.05 -11.51 21.59
C LEU A 178 3.18 -11.84 22.80
N ARG A 179 3.71 -12.70 23.70
CA ARG A 179 3.07 -13.04 24.96
C ARG A 179 3.96 -12.59 26.10
N VAL A 180 3.48 -11.64 26.87
CA VAL A 180 4.16 -11.16 28.06
C VAL A 180 3.67 -11.94 29.27
N ASP A 181 4.59 -12.48 30.08
CA ASP A 181 4.26 -13.00 31.41
C ASP A 181 4.06 -11.84 32.39
N ASN A 182 2.79 -11.48 32.61
CA ASN A 182 2.42 -10.35 33.45
C ASN A 182 2.89 -10.52 34.92
N ASN A 183 3.00 -11.75 35.43
CA ASN A 183 3.43 -11.98 36.79
C ASN A 183 4.92 -11.71 36.95
N ILE A 184 5.73 -12.19 36.01
CA ILE A 184 7.17 -11.95 36.00
C ILE A 184 7.44 -10.46 35.75
N ALA A 185 6.77 -9.85 34.79
CA ALA A 185 6.90 -8.40 34.51
C ALA A 185 6.60 -7.56 35.79
N ALA A 186 5.51 -7.88 36.48
CA ALA A 186 5.13 -7.18 37.73
C ALA A 186 6.18 -7.38 38.85
N GLN A 187 6.72 -8.58 39.03
CA GLN A 187 7.80 -8.86 39.97
C GLN A 187 9.07 -8.04 39.69
N LYS A 188 9.35 -7.77 38.39
CA LYS A 188 10.47 -6.94 37.94
C LYS A 188 10.16 -5.43 37.99
N GLY A 189 8.97 -5.07 38.47
CA GLY A 189 8.55 -3.67 38.53
C GLY A 189 8.20 -3.02 37.18
N ILE A 190 7.75 -3.83 36.22
CA ILE A 190 7.37 -3.40 34.87
C ILE A 190 5.87 -3.55 34.71
N THR A 191 5.19 -2.50 34.21
CA THR A 191 3.80 -2.60 33.80
C THR A 191 3.71 -3.07 32.34
N LEU A 192 2.63 -3.77 31.99
CA LEU A 192 2.39 -4.18 30.60
C LEU A 192 2.39 -2.97 29.65
N GLY A 193 1.77 -1.84 30.07
CA GLY A 193 1.75 -0.61 29.27
C GLY A 193 3.17 -0.14 28.97
N THR A 194 4.01 0.03 30.00
CA THR A 194 5.41 0.47 29.82
C THR A 194 6.20 -0.45 28.89
N ALA A 195 6.00 -1.77 29.00
CA ALA A 195 6.67 -2.72 28.12
C ALA A 195 6.20 -2.59 26.66
N MET A 196 4.89 -2.47 26.43
CA MET A 196 4.33 -2.36 25.07
C MET A 196 4.68 -1.01 24.43
N ASP A 197 4.60 0.10 25.16
CA ASP A 197 4.97 1.44 24.66
C ASP A 197 6.44 1.47 24.25
N ASN A 198 7.33 0.92 25.08
CA ASN A 198 8.75 0.80 24.77
C ASN A 198 9.01 -0.05 23.52
N LEU A 199 8.35 -1.20 23.37
CA LEU A 199 8.46 -2.04 22.18
C LEU A 199 7.89 -1.34 20.95
N SER A 200 6.77 -0.64 21.07
CA SER A 200 6.17 0.14 19.99
C SER A 200 7.16 1.19 19.47
N THR A 201 7.82 1.91 20.37
CA THR A 201 8.86 2.89 20.01
C THR A 201 10.07 2.23 19.35
N LEU A 202 10.60 1.16 19.95
CA LEU A 202 11.83 0.52 19.47
C LEU A 202 11.64 -0.18 18.13
N ILE A 203 10.52 -0.84 17.91
CA ILE A 203 10.24 -1.62 16.70
C ILE A 203 9.45 -0.83 15.67
N GLY A 204 8.36 -0.18 16.10
CA GLY A 204 7.45 0.58 15.25
C GLY A 204 7.94 1.97 14.89
N SER A 205 8.80 2.56 15.70
CA SER A 205 9.22 3.96 15.73
C SER A 205 8.22 4.90 16.42
N ASP A 206 8.74 5.97 16.98
CA ASP A 206 7.94 7.05 17.53
C ASP A 206 8.40 8.41 16.98
N TYR A 207 7.42 9.30 16.76
CA TYR A 207 7.67 10.66 16.32
C TYR A 207 7.77 11.57 17.55
N GLU A 208 9.01 11.93 17.90
CA GLU A 208 9.28 12.74 19.09
C GLU A 208 9.05 14.22 18.85
N THR A 209 9.57 14.76 17.76
CA THR A 209 9.52 16.18 17.46
C THR A 209 9.83 16.47 15.99
N GLY A 210 9.73 17.74 15.61
CA GLY A 210 10.13 18.22 14.29
C GLY A 210 10.97 19.48 14.38
N PHE A 211 11.78 19.72 13.38
CA PHE A 211 12.51 20.97 13.21
C PHE A 211 12.41 21.45 11.76
N VAL A 212 12.57 22.76 11.58
CA VAL A 212 12.61 23.36 10.24
C VAL A 212 14.05 23.67 9.87
N ARG A 213 14.50 23.20 8.71
CA ARG A 213 15.83 23.51 8.14
C ARG A 213 15.67 23.73 6.64
N PHE A 214 16.34 24.73 6.12
CA PHE A 214 16.26 25.12 4.70
C PHE A 214 14.82 25.32 4.19
N GLY A 215 13.93 25.86 5.06
CA GLY A 215 12.53 26.11 4.72
C GLY A 215 11.65 24.86 4.63
N LYS A 216 12.16 23.67 5.02
CA LYS A 216 11.42 22.39 5.01
C LYS A 216 11.30 21.84 6.43
N PRO A 217 10.14 21.25 6.80
CA PRO A 217 9.98 20.54 8.06
C PRO A 217 10.67 19.17 7.98
N TYR A 218 11.37 18.80 9.02
CA TYR A 218 11.98 17.47 9.21
C TYR A 218 11.41 16.85 10.48
N LYS A 219 11.13 15.55 10.43
CA LYS A 219 10.68 14.77 11.59
C LYS A 219 11.86 14.13 12.29
N VAL A 220 11.84 14.16 13.62
CA VAL A 220 12.74 13.37 14.46
C VAL A 220 12.03 12.10 14.88
N ILE A 221 12.53 10.96 14.44
CA ILE A 221 11.95 9.65 14.71
C ILE A 221 12.94 8.85 15.55
N VAL A 222 12.45 8.24 16.64
CA VAL A 222 13.21 7.35 17.52
C VAL A 222 12.85 5.90 17.18
N GLN A 223 13.85 5.08 16.97
CA GLN A 223 13.69 3.67 16.65
C GLN A 223 14.96 2.89 17.01
N ALA A 224 14.84 1.58 17.28
CA ALA A 224 16.01 0.73 17.44
C ALA A 224 16.82 0.62 16.14
N ASP A 225 18.15 0.50 16.25
CA ASP A 225 19.00 0.23 15.10
C ASP A 225 18.56 -1.08 14.40
N PRO A 226 18.56 -1.16 13.06
CA PRO A 226 18.12 -2.34 12.31
C PRO A 226 18.68 -3.68 12.80
N LYS A 227 19.93 -3.72 13.28
CA LYS A 227 20.57 -4.92 13.81
C LYS A 227 19.91 -5.49 15.07
N TYR A 228 19.12 -4.69 15.80
CA TYR A 228 18.40 -5.11 17.01
C TYR A 228 16.91 -5.37 16.77
N ARG A 229 16.43 -5.35 15.53
CA ARG A 229 15.05 -5.58 15.14
C ARG A 229 14.88 -6.32 13.80
N ALA A 230 15.95 -6.98 13.33
CA ALA A 230 15.91 -7.71 12.07
C ALA A 230 15.17 -9.06 12.19
N PHE A 231 15.26 -9.70 13.35
CA PHE A 231 14.67 -11.00 13.60
C PHE A 231 13.86 -10.98 14.90
N PRO A 232 12.82 -11.85 15.05
CA PRO A 232 12.04 -11.93 16.28
C PRO A 232 12.89 -12.16 17.54
N GLN A 233 14.00 -12.89 17.41
CA GLN A 233 14.94 -13.17 18.51
C GLN A 233 15.68 -11.93 19.02
N ASP A 234 15.80 -10.90 18.20
CA ASP A 234 16.50 -9.67 18.59
C ASP A 234 15.73 -8.93 19.69
N LEU A 235 14.41 -9.15 19.79
CA LEU A 235 13.57 -8.59 20.86
C LEU A 235 14.08 -8.97 22.26
N MET A 236 14.65 -10.17 22.39
CA MET A 236 15.18 -10.66 23.67
C MET A 236 16.43 -9.88 24.13
N GLN A 237 17.08 -9.15 23.24
CA GLN A 237 18.25 -8.32 23.55
C GLN A 237 17.87 -6.88 23.94
N LEU A 238 16.62 -6.50 23.71
CA LEU A 238 16.11 -5.19 24.09
C LEU A 238 15.85 -5.12 25.59
N ASN A 239 15.85 -3.91 26.13
CA ASN A 239 15.62 -3.67 27.54
C ASN A 239 14.52 -2.62 27.74
N VAL A 240 13.80 -2.75 28.85
CA VAL A 240 12.83 -1.75 29.32
C VAL A 240 13.21 -1.27 30.71
N LYS A 241 12.96 -0.01 31.00
CA LYS A 241 13.24 0.59 32.30
C LYS A 241 12.11 0.26 33.27
N ASN A 242 12.45 -0.31 34.44
CA ASN A 242 11.47 -0.57 35.49
C ASN A 242 11.17 0.68 36.35
N ASN A 243 10.26 0.56 37.33
CA ASN A 243 9.88 1.64 38.23
C ASN A 243 10.99 2.11 39.20
N GLN A 244 12.06 1.32 39.33
CA GLN A 244 13.25 1.64 40.14
C GLN A 244 14.36 2.28 39.31
N GLY A 245 14.16 2.39 37.99
CA GLY A 245 15.13 2.97 37.08
C GLY A 245 16.14 1.98 36.51
N GLU A 246 15.99 0.69 36.79
CA GLU A 246 16.88 -0.37 36.29
C GLU A 246 16.43 -0.85 34.90
N MET A 247 17.39 -1.29 34.10
CA MET A 247 17.13 -1.85 32.77
C MET A 247 16.93 -3.37 32.87
N VAL A 248 15.75 -3.83 32.48
CA VAL A 248 15.36 -5.24 32.52
C VAL A 248 15.22 -5.77 31.09
N PRO A 249 15.91 -6.87 30.75
CA PRO A 249 15.81 -7.44 29.41
C PRO A 249 14.43 -8.07 29.16
N TYR A 250 13.96 -7.97 27.93
CA TYR A 250 12.69 -8.60 27.52
C TYR A 250 12.74 -10.11 27.62
N ALA A 251 13.92 -10.72 27.48
CA ALA A 251 14.12 -12.16 27.65
C ALA A 251 13.64 -12.71 29.00
N ASP A 252 13.51 -11.86 30.01
CA ASP A 252 13.11 -12.27 31.35
C ASP A 252 11.59 -12.54 31.50
N PHE A 253 10.75 -11.94 30.61
CA PHE A 253 9.30 -11.95 30.77
C PHE A 253 8.49 -12.01 29.45
N LEU A 254 9.16 -12.15 28.28
CA LEU A 254 8.56 -12.39 26.97
C LEU A 254 8.45 -13.87 26.64
#